data_d745c3c25e2ec2491997e80d192c009c
#
_entry.id   d745c3c25e2ec2491997e80d192c009c
#
_cell.length_a   1.000
_cell.length_b   1.000
_cell.length_c   1.000
_cell.angle_alpha   90.00
_cell.angle_beta   90.00
_cell.angle_gamma   90.00
#
_symmetry.space_group_name_H-M   'P 1'
#
loop_
_entity.id
_entity.type
_entity.pdbx_description
1 polymer ?
#
loop_
_entity_poly.entity_id
_entity_poly.type
_entity_poly.pdbx_seq_one_letter_code
_entity_poly.pdbx_strand_id
1 'polypeptide(L)'
;MIEYLKIVEERKINMKFLDAEFVKGFIRMANDGWEQGWHERNGGNLSYRVKPEEVESVKENFAAKEWQPIGISVPKLAGEYFLVTGSGKYFRNVIIKPEDSFCMIELDEKGENYRIVWGLVNGGRPTSELPSHLMNLEVKKLQNPKYRVVYHAHTTNIIALTFVLPLEDKVFTRELWEMATECPVVFPAGIGVVPWMVPGGREIAVATSEL
;
A
#
# COMPACT_ATOMS: atom_id res chain seq x y z
N MET A 1 20.81 9.03 33.50
CA MET A 1 19.78 9.58 32.60
C MET A 1 20.32 9.96 31.23
N ILE A 2 21.45 10.69 31.14
CA ILE A 2 22.08 11.05 29.83
C ILE A 2 22.63 9.81 29.10
N GLU A 3 23.23 8.88 29.82
CA GLU A 3 23.76 7.62 29.27
C GLU A 3 22.66 6.69 28.78
N TYR A 4 21.53 6.62 29.49
CA TYR A 4 20.33 5.89 29.06
C TYR A 4 19.71 6.49 27.80
N LEU A 5 19.65 7.81 27.69
CA LEU A 5 19.17 8.51 26.50
C LEU A 5 20.10 8.28 25.30
N LYS A 6 21.43 8.28 25.50
CA LYS A 6 22.39 7.91 24.43
C LYS A 6 22.22 6.47 23.97
N ILE A 7 22.05 5.52 24.89
CA ILE A 7 21.82 4.09 24.53
C ILE A 7 20.48 3.92 23.79
N VAL A 8 19.46 4.69 24.12
CA VAL A 8 18.17 4.69 23.43
C VAL A 8 18.27 5.35 22.05
N GLU A 9 19.05 6.42 21.92
CA GLU A 9 19.38 7.03 20.62
C GLU A 9 20.23 6.11 19.75
N GLU A 10 21.30 5.53 20.28
CA GLU A 10 22.15 4.57 19.54
C GLU A 10 21.38 3.30 19.13
N ARG A 11 20.43 2.81 19.95
CA ARG A 11 19.53 1.71 19.56
C ARG A 11 18.53 2.09 18.47
N LYS A 12 18.10 3.35 18.38
CA LYS A 12 17.28 3.85 17.26
C LYS A 12 18.06 3.95 15.96
N ILE A 13 19.36 4.23 16.03
CA ILE A 13 20.25 4.46 14.87
C ILE A 13 20.63 3.14 14.17
N ASN A 14 20.46 1.97 14.81
CA ASN A 14 20.94 0.67 14.29
C ASN A 14 19.82 -0.39 14.17
N MET A 15 18.58 0.04 13.94
CA MET A 15 17.47 -0.90 13.75
C MET A 15 17.56 -1.55 12.37
N LYS A 16 17.59 -2.89 12.31
CA LYS A 16 17.46 -3.58 11.03
C LYS A 16 16.09 -3.29 10.43
N PHE A 17 16.04 -3.09 9.13
CA PHE A 17 14.81 -2.72 8.41
C PHE A 17 13.62 -3.62 8.75
N LEU A 18 13.81 -4.94 8.76
CA LEU A 18 12.76 -5.91 9.04
C LEU A 18 12.34 -5.97 10.52
N ASP A 19 13.10 -5.37 11.44
CA ASP A 19 12.78 -5.31 12.86
C ASP A 19 11.86 -4.13 13.21
N ALA A 20 11.70 -3.17 12.31
CA ALA A 20 10.83 -2.01 12.50
C ALA A 20 9.35 -2.41 12.59
N GLU A 21 8.63 -1.86 13.56
CA GLU A 21 7.24 -2.23 13.83
C GLU A 21 6.30 -1.97 12.65
N PHE A 22 6.49 -0.89 11.90
CA PHE A 22 5.69 -0.59 10.72
C PHE A 22 5.94 -1.60 9.58
N VAL A 23 7.16 -2.12 9.46
CA VAL A 23 7.51 -3.18 8.50
C VAL A 23 6.89 -4.51 8.91
N LYS A 24 6.97 -4.87 10.19
CA LYS A 24 6.28 -6.06 10.73
C LYS A 24 4.76 -5.97 10.54
N GLY A 25 4.19 -4.78 10.76
CA GLY A 25 2.78 -4.51 10.52
C GLY A 25 2.38 -4.71 9.06
N PHE A 26 3.21 -4.23 8.13
CA PHE A 26 3.02 -4.43 6.69
C PHE A 26 3.08 -5.91 6.31
N ILE A 27 4.08 -6.65 6.81
CA ILE A 27 4.24 -8.09 6.58
C ILE A 27 3.02 -8.86 7.12
N ARG A 28 2.60 -8.55 8.35
CA ARG A 28 1.43 -9.18 8.98
C ARG A 28 0.16 -8.94 8.16
N MET A 29 -0.12 -7.69 7.77
CA MET A 29 -1.29 -7.35 6.97
C MET A 29 -1.32 -8.11 5.64
N ALA A 30 -0.18 -8.25 4.99
CA ALA A 30 -0.05 -9.02 3.76
C ALA A 30 -0.33 -10.51 4.00
N ASN A 31 0.19 -11.09 5.09
CA ASN A 31 -0.03 -12.49 5.45
C ASN A 31 -1.48 -12.76 5.83
N ASP A 32 -2.09 -11.89 6.65
CA ASP A 32 -3.49 -12.03 7.08
C ASP A 32 -4.44 -12.10 5.87
N GLY A 33 -4.26 -11.23 4.87
CA GLY A 33 -5.06 -11.26 3.66
C GLY A 33 -4.83 -12.51 2.80
N TRP A 34 -3.59 -13.02 2.76
CA TRP A 34 -3.33 -14.29 2.08
C TRP A 34 -4.00 -15.47 2.80
N GLU A 35 -3.96 -15.53 4.14
CA GLU A 35 -4.63 -16.56 4.94
C GLU A 35 -6.15 -16.54 4.77
N GLN A 36 -6.74 -15.34 4.53
CA GLN A 36 -8.16 -15.20 4.18
C GLN A 36 -8.50 -15.66 2.75
N GLY A 37 -7.51 -16.03 1.94
CA GLY A 37 -7.72 -16.44 0.57
C GLY A 37 -7.99 -15.30 -0.42
N TRP A 38 -7.61 -14.07 -0.09
CA TRP A 38 -7.87 -12.88 -0.91
C TRP A 38 -6.79 -12.60 -1.96
N HIS A 39 -5.79 -13.46 -2.05
CA HIS A 39 -4.62 -13.28 -2.93
C HIS A 39 -4.27 -14.58 -3.64
N GLU A 40 -4.98 -14.89 -4.70
CA GLU A 40 -4.60 -16.00 -5.58
C GLU A 40 -3.33 -15.65 -6.37
N ARG A 41 -2.35 -16.56 -6.40
CA ARG A 41 -1.08 -16.36 -7.08
C ARG A 41 -0.42 -15.02 -6.69
N ASN A 42 -0.26 -14.09 -7.62
CA ASN A 42 0.27 -12.75 -7.44
C ASN A 42 -0.83 -11.67 -7.49
N GLY A 43 -2.08 -12.05 -7.24
CA GLY A 43 -3.22 -11.13 -7.24
C GLY A 43 -3.20 -10.20 -6.03
N GLY A 44 -3.67 -8.98 -6.26
CA GLY A 44 -3.69 -7.92 -5.25
C GLY A 44 -2.32 -7.28 -4.97
N ASN A 45 -2.34 -6.20 -4.21
CA ASN A 45 -1.15 -5.45 -3.82
C ASN A 45 -1.43 -4.55 -2.61
N LEU A 46 -0.39 -4.12 -1.94
CA LEU A 46 -0.45 -3.35 -0.70
C LEU A 46 0.57 -2.22 -0.77
N SER A 47 0.18 -1.03 -0.29
CA SER A 47 1.10 0.07 -0.04
C SER A 47 0.82 0.74 1.30
N TYR A 48 1.88 1.25 1.91
CA TYR A 48 1.85 2.03 3.13
C TYR A 48 2.69 3.30 2.97
N ARG A 49 2.10 4.46 3.17
CA ARG A 49 2.78 5.75 3.20
C ARG A 49 3.48 5.91 4.54
N VAL A 50 4.80 5.77 4.54
CA VAL A 50 5.64 5.71 5.74
C VAL A 50 5.70 7.09 6.41
N LYS A 51 5.70 7.11 7.74
CA LYS A 51 5.84 8.36 8.50
C LYS A 51 7.30 8.83 8.51
N PRO A 52 7.56 10.15 8.60
CA PRO A 52 8.93 10.66 8.64
C PRO A 52 9.80 10.05 9.74
N GLU A 53 9.25 9.89 10.95
CA GLU A 53 9.95 9.27 12.07
C GLU A 53 10.26 7.78 11.87
N GLU A 54 9.41 7.07 11.13
CA GLU A 54 9.64 5.67 10.74
C GLU A 54 10.76 5.58 9.69
N VAL A 55 10.78 6.49 8.71
CA VAL A 55 11.85 6.60 7.71
C VAL A 55 13.20 6.79 8.40
N GLU A 56 13.30 7.78 9.29
CA GLU A 56 14.56 8.07 10.00
C GLU A 56 15.05 6.87 10.82
N SER A 57 14.15 6.04 11.36
CA SER A 57 14.51 4.87 12.16
C SER A 57 15.20 3.76 11.36
N VAL A 58 15.05 3.73 10.03
CA VAL A 58 15.58 2.65 9.15
C VAL A 58 16.47 3.17 8.04
N LYS A 59 16.71 4.47 7.95
CA LYS A 59 17.39 5.16 6.84
C LYS A 59 18.79 4.62 6.55
N GLU A 60 19.50 4.15 7.57
CA GLU A 60 20.84 3.56 7.41
C GLU A 60 20.83 2.23 6.61
N ASN A 61 19.65 1.61 6.45
CA ASN A 61 19.51 0.41 5.64
C ASN A 61 19.30 0.72 4.15
N PHE A 62 19.25 2.00 3.75
CA PHE A 62 18.92 2.37 2.39
C PHE A 62 20.09 2.19 1.44
N ALA A 63 19.79 1.61 0.28
CA ALA A 63 20.67 1.49 -0.89
C ALA A 63 19.88 1.94 -2.12
N ALA A 64 19.86 3.24 -2.37
CA ALA A 64 19.05 3.85 -3.42
C ALA A 64 19.46 3.37 -4.81
N LYS A 65 18.48 2.94 -5.60
CA LYS A 65 18.62 2.61 -7.02
C LYS A 65 18.37 3.84 -7.89
N GLU A 66 18.46 3.66 -9.19
CA GLU A 66 18.17 4.71 -10.17
C GLU A 66 16.68 5.13 -10.14
N TRP A 67 16.43 6.40 -10.45
CA TRP A 67 15.10 6.95 -10.59
C TRP A 67 14.35 6.33 -11.78
N GLN A 68 13.08 6.03 -11.58
CA GLN A 68 12.19 5.46 -12.57
C GLN A 68 10.90 6.29 -12.65
N PRO A 69 10.34 6.52 -13.84
CA PRO A 69 9.09 7.27 -13.96
C PRO A 69 7.91 6.49 -13.38
N ILE A 70 7.00 7.20 -12.71
CA ILE A 70 5.74 6.64 -12.22
C ILE A 70 4.70 6.57 -13.35
N GLY A 71 4.75 7.50 -14.30
CA GLY A 71 3.76 7.66 -15.37
C GLY A 71 2.57 8.56 -15.00
N ILE A 72 2.57 9.11 -13.81
CA ILE A 72 1.63 10.11 -13.28
C ILE A 72 2.40 11.15 -12.46
N SER A 73 1.72 12.23 -12.05
CA SER A 73 2.25 13.22 -11.11
C SER A 73 1.40 13.25 -9.84
N VAL A 74 2.06 13.15 -8.68
CA VAL A 74 1.45 13.20 -7.33
C VAL A 74 2.20 14.20 -6.44
N PRO A 75 2.14 15.49 -6.75
CA PRO A 75 2.99 16.52 -6.14
C PRO A 75 2.78 16.67 -4.62
N LYS A 76 1.62 16.27 -4.09
CA LYS A 76 1.38 16.31 -2.64
C LYS A 76 2.06 15.18 -1.87
N LEU A 77 2.59 14.18 -2.59
CA LEU A 77 3.38 13.08 -2.03
C LEU A 77 4.89 13.20 -2.33
N ALA A 78 5.31 14.32 -2.94
CA ALA A 78 6.71 14.56 -3.30
C ALA A 78 7.65 14.41 -2.08
N GLY A 79 8.78 13.71 -2.27
CA GLY A 79 9.78 13.45 -1.22
C GLY A 79 9.36 12.43 -0.15
N GLU A 80 8.18 11.82 -0.24
CA GLU A 80 7.71 10.85 0.74
C GLU A 80 8.14 9.42 0.38
N TYR A 81 8.03 8.53 1.37
CA TYR A 81 8.45 7.13 1.29
C TYR A 81 7.26 6.19 1.44
N PHE A 82 7.33 5.06 0.72
CA PHE A 82 6.24 4.07 0.71
C PHE A 82 6.80 2.65 0.77
N LEU A 83 6.20 1.79 1.61
CA LEU A 83 6.31 0.34 1.44
C LEU A 83 5.32 -0.08 0.36
N VAL A 84 5.77 -0.91 -0.58
CA VAL A 84 4.95 -1.36 -1.71
C VAL A 84 5.29 -2.79 -2.08
N THR A 85 4.29 -3.64 -2.29
CA THR A 85 4.48 -5.01 -2.78
C THR A 85 5.07 -5.02 -4.19
N GLY A 86 5.90 -6.02 -4.47
CA GLY A 86 6.57 -6.18 -5.77
C GLY A 86 5.64 -6.73 -6.86
N SER A 87 5.81 -6.27 -8.09
CA SER A 87 5.10 -6.79 -9.26
C SER A 87 5.41 -8.28 -9.47
N GLY A 88 4.36 -9.09 -9.64
CA GLY A 88 4.48 -10.54 -9.82
C GLY A 88 4.89 -11.32 -8.57
N LYS A 89 5.01 -10.65 -7.42
CA LYS A 89 5.32 -11.33 -6.15
C LYS A 89 4.05 -11.86 -5.49
N TYR A 90 4.18 -12.98 -4.78
CA TYR A 90 3.08 -13.65 -4.09
C TYR A 90 3.00 -13.21 -2.62
N PHE A 91 1.82 -12.84 -2.15
CA PHE A 91 1.61 -12.46 -0.74
C PHE A 91 2.05 -13.55 0.23
N ARG A 92 1.84 -14.82 -0.09
CA ARG A 92 2.29 -15.96 0.73
C ARG A 92 3.80 -16.00 0.99
N ASN A 93 4.59 -15.31 0.17
CA ASN A 93 6.04 -15.28 0.30
C ASN A 93 6.54 -14.08 1.12
N VAL A 94 5.67 -13.15 1.46
CA VAL A 94 6.06 -11.92 2.20
C VAL A 94 6.64 -12.26 3.56
N ILE A 95 6.09 -13.27 4.26
CA ILE A 95 6.60 -13.72 5.55
C ILE A 95 7.88 -14.56 5.44
N ILE A 96 8.09 -15.24 4.28
CA ILE A 96 9.22 -16.17 4.06
C ILE A 96 10.44 -15.44 3.49
N LYS A 97 10.21 -14.53 2.55
CA LYS A 97 11.23 -13.77 1.82
C LYS A 97 10.82 -12.31 1.67
N PRO A 98 10.69 -11.57 2.79
CA PRO A 98 10.22 -10.18 2.76
C PRO A 98 11.07 -9.30 1.84
N GLU A 99 12.40 -9.43 1.90
CA GLU A 99 13.35 -8.62 1.11
C GLU A 99 13.25 -8.85 -0.42
N ASP A 100 12.56 -9.91 -0.88
CA ASP A 100 12.29 -10.15 -2.30
C ASP A 100 10.81 -9.92 -2.67
N SER A 101 9.93 -9.74 -1.68
CA SER A 101 8.48 -9.68 -1.89
C SER A 101 7.95 -8.26 -1.98
N PHE A 102 8.59 -7.31 -1.32
CA PHE A 102 8.22 -5.90 -1.32
C PHE A 102 9.44 -4.99 -1.30
N CYS A 103 9.21 -3.72 -1.45
CA CYS A 103 10.27 -2.71 -1.39
C CYS A 103 9.81 -1.46 -0.64
N MET A 104 10.77 -0.67 -0.23
CA MET A 104 10.57 0.72 0.12
C MET A 104 11.01 1.60 -1.04
N ILE A 105 10.15 2.51 -1.44
CA ILE A 105 10.42 3.50 -2.48
C ILE A 105 10.42 4.91 -1.89
N GLU A 106 11.15 5.79 -2.56
CA GLU A 106 11.15 7.24 -2.34
C GLU A 106 10.61 7.91 -3.59
N LEU A 107 9.79 8.94 -3.46
CA LEU A 107 9.37 9.80 -4.56
C LEU A 107 10.32 10.99 -4.70
N ASP A 108 10.49 11.48 -5.92
CA ASP A 108 11.28 12.67 -6.18
C ASP A 108 10.57 13.96 -5.70
N GLU A 109 11.27 15.10 -5.79
CA GLU A 109 10.76 16.41 -5.37
C GLU A 109 9.54 16.91 -6.17
N LYS A 110 9.21 16.25 -7.29
CA LYS A 110 8.06 16.58 -8.14
C LYS A 110 6.91 15.58 -8.00
N GLY A 111 7.15 14.42 -7.40
CA GLY A 111 6.19 13.32 -7.35
C GLY A 111 5.93 12.69 -8.72
N GLU A 112 6.92 12.68 -9.60
CA GLU A 112 6.83 12.13 -10.96
C GLU A 112 7.67 10.87 -11.17
N ASN A 113 8.69 10.69 -10.32
CA ASN A 113 9.59 9.55 -10.35
C ASN A 113 9.67 8.90 -8.96
N TYR A 114 9.98 7.60 -8.96
CA TYR A 114 10.31 6.86 -7.75
C TYR A 114 11.69 6.23 -7.88
N ARG A 115 12.32 5.93 -6.75
CA ARG A 115 13.46 5.01 -6.67
C ARG A 115 13.25 4.01 -5.55
N ILE A 116 13.75 2.79 -5.75
CA ILE A 116 13.78 1.79 -4.68
C ILE A 116 14.96 2.13 -3.78
N VAL A 117 14.69 2.26 -2.48
CA VAL A 117 15.73 2.50 -1.46
C VAL A 117 16.02 1.26 -0.63
N TRP A 118 15.08 0.28 -0.60
CA TRP A 118 15.26 -1.02 0.05
C TRP A 118 14.38 -2.08 -0.60
N GLY A 119 14.82 -3.34 -0.57
CA GLY A 119 14.05 -4.51 -1.00
C GLY A 119 14.13 -4.83 -2.48
N LEU A 120 13.34 -5.82 -2.93
CA LEU A 120 13.38 -6.45 -4.25
C LEU A 120 14.82 -6.80 -4.66
N VAL A 121 15.50 -7.52 -3.76
CA VAL A 121 16.95 -7.79 -3.84
C VAL A 121 17.33 -8.66 -5.05
N ASN A 122 16.43 -9.53 -5.51
CA ASN A 122 16.63 -10.36 -6.70
C ASN A 122 16.16 -9.69 -8.01
N GLY A 123 16.05 -8.37 -8.01
CA GLY A 123 15.51 -7.59 -9.12
C GLY A 123 13.99 -7.49 -9.04
N GLY A 124 13.41 -6.70 -9.93
CA GLY A 124 11.98 -6.45 -9.95
C GLY A 124 11.66 -4.97 -9.78
N ARG A 125 10.37 -4.69 -9.79
CA ARG A 125 9.79 -3.35 -9.65
C ARG A 125 8.61 -3.38 -8.70
N PRO A 126 8.18 -2.24 -8.14
CA PRO A 126 6.92 -2.12 -7.41
C PRO A 126 5.74 -2.62 -8.26
N THR A 127 4.62 -2.91 -7.61
CA THR A 127 3.38 -3.30 -8.32
C THR A 127 3.12 -2.42 -9.54
N SER A 128 2.60 -3.03 -10.61
CA SER A 128 2.16 -2.28 -11.81
C SER A 128 1.01 -1.30 -11.52
N GLU A 129 0.33 -1.46 -10.38
CA GLU A 129 -0.73 -0.56 -9.91
C GLU A 129 -0.20 0.58 -9.02
N LEU A 130 1.12 0.80 -8.97
CA LEU A 130 1.71 1.91 -8.22
C LEU A 130 1.04 3.27 -8.52
N PRO A 131 0.69 3.61 -9.79
CA PRO A 131 -0.06 4.84 -10.08
C PRO A 131 -1.38 4.93 -9.32
N SER A 132 -2.19 3.87 -9.31
CA SER A 132 -3.48 3.83 -8.58
C SER A 132 -3.27 4.01 -7.08
N HIS A 133 -2.28 3.32 -6.50
CA HIS A 133 -1.96 3.46 -5.07
C HIS A 133 -1.57 4.89 -4.70
N LEU A 134 -0.70 5.52 -5.49
CA LEU A 134 -0.21 6.86 -5.18
C LEU A 134 -1.30 7.93 -5.36
N MET A 135 -2.12 7.86 -6.41
CA MET A 135 -3.24 8.80 -6.59
C MET A 135 -4.25 8.68 -5.44
N ASN A 136 -4.63 7.46 -5.07
CA ASN A 136 -5.51 7.23 -3.91
C ASN A 136 -4.89 7.76 -2.60
N LEU A 137 -3.60 7.49 -2.35
CA LEU A 137 -2.91 8.00 -1.16
C LEU A 137 -2.80 9.53 -1.14
N GLU A 138 -2.66 10.16 -2.30
CA GLU A 138 -2.64 11.63 -2.40
C GLU A 138 -4.00 12.23 -1.99
N VAL A 139 -5.10 11.72 -2.55
CA VAL A 139 -6.47 12.15 -2.20
C VAL A 139 -6.75 11.88 -0.72
N LYS A 140 -6.46 10.67 -0.24
CA LYS A 140 -6.68 10.30 1.16
C LYS A 140 -5.84 11.12 2.14
N LYS A 141 -4.60 11.48 1.78
CA LYS A 141 -3.76 12.40 2.58
C LYS A 141 -4.39 13.77 2.74
N LEU A 142 -5.01 14.30 1.68
CA LEU A 142 -5.70 15.59 1.71
C LEU A 142 -6.97 15.56 2.56
N GLN A 143 -7.68 14.44 2.56
CA GLN A 143 -8.86 14.24 3.40
C GLN A 143 -8.49 14.06 4.88
N ASN A 144 -7.53 13.19 5.16
CA ASN A 144 -7.04 12.90 6.49
C ASN A 144 -5.60 12.33 6.42
N PRO A 145 -4.59 13.03 6.95
CA PRO A 145 -3.20 12.57 6.90
C PRO A 145 -2.92 11.25 7.63
N LYS A 146 -3.87 10.77 8.43
CA LYS A 146 -3.82 9.44 9.07
C LYS A 146 -4.14 8.29 8.12
N TYR A 147 -4.78 8.55 6.97
CA TYR A 147 -5.02 7.54 5.94
C TYR A 147 -3.73 7.27 5.18
N ARG A 148 -3.13 6.11 5.41
CA ARG A 148 -1.77 5.78 4.97
C ARG A 148 -1.66 4.48 4.22
N VAL A 149 -2.74 3.69 4.13
CA VAL A 149 -2.74 2.37 3.52
C VAL A 149 -3.67 2.33 2.33
N VAL A 150 -3.22 1.76 1.23
CA VAL A 150 -4.06 1.27 0.14
C VAL A 150 -3.84 -0.22 0.02
N TYR A 151 -4.92 -0.98 0.11
CA TYR A 151 -4.92 -2.43 0.04
C TYR A 151 -5.86 -2.93 -1.05
N HIS A 152 -5.29 -3.49 -2.10
CA HIS A 152 -6.03 -4.16 -3.16
C HIS A 152 -6.06 -5.67 -2.88
N ALA A 153 -7.24 -6.23 -2.79
CA ALA A 153 -7.47 -7.65 -2.51
C ALA A 153 -8.59 -8.21 -3.41
N HIS A 154 -8.50 -9.50 -3.72
CA HIS A 154 -9.52 -10.22 -4.49
C HIS A 154 -10.44 -10.97 -3.52
N THR A 155 -11.28 -10.22 -2.79
CA THR A 155 -12.20 -10.79 -1.81
C THR A 155 -13.30 -11.61 -2.49
N THR A 156 -13.24 -12.93 -2.37
CA THR A 156 -14.07 -13.88 -3.11
C THR A 156 -15.57 -13.57 -3.02
N ASN A 157 -16.07 -13.25 -1.83
CA ASN A 157 -17.50 -12.97 -1.64
C ASN A 157 -17.92 -11.66 -2.32
N ILE A 158 -17.08 -10.62 -2.31
CA ILE A 158 -17.38 -9.36 -3.02
C ILE A 158 -17.35 -9.59 -4.52
N ILE A 159 -16.39 -10.37 -5.02
CA ILE A 159 -16.35 -10.76 -6.45
C ILE A 159 -17.61 -11.55 -6.82
N ALA A 160 -18.07 -12.49 -5.98
CA ALA A 160 -19.29 -13.24 -6.23
C ALA A 160 -20.53 -12.34 -6.32
N LEU A 161 -20.62 -11.29 -5.49
CA LEU A 161 -21.70 -10.32 -5.56
C LEU A 161 -21.77 -9.59 -6.91
N THR A 162 -20.64 -9.37 -7.59
CA THR A 162 -20.63 -8.72 -8.91
C THR A 162 -21.31 -9.54 -10.00
N PHE A 163 -21.54 -10.84 -9.79
CA PHE A 163 -22.25 -11.71 -10.75
C PHE A 163 -23.77 -11.72 -10.53
N VAL A 164 -24.25 -11.27 -9.39
CA VAL A 164 -25.67 -11.39 -9.01
C VAL A 164 -26.35 -10.05 -8.71
N LEU A 165 -25.57 -8.99 -8.47
CA LEU A 165 -26.08 -7.65 -8.20
C LEU A 165 -25.81 -6.70 -9.36
N PRO A 166 -26.69 -5.70 -9.60
CA PRO A 166 -26.36 -4.57 -10.45
C PRO A 166 -25.10 -3.86 -9.96
N LEU A 167 -24.18 -3.52 -10.87
CA LEU A 167 -22.91 -2.86 -10.55
C LEU A 167 -23.14 -1.36 -10.31
N GLU A 168 -23.77 -1.04 -9.19
CA GLU A 168 -24.15 0.31 -8.78
C GLU A 168 -23.76 0.56 -7.32
N ASP A 169 -23.18 1.73 -7.03
CA ASP A 169 -22.73 2.14 -5.70
C ASP A 169 -23.80 1.94 -4.61
N LYS A 170 -25.04 2.38 -4.90
CA LYS A 170 -26.16 2.30 -3.95
C LYS A 170 -26.55 0.87 -3.65
N VAL A 171 -26.51 -0.02 -4.65
CA VAL A 171 -26.88 -1.43 -4.50
C VAL A 171 -25.83 -2.11 -3.62
N PHE A 172 -24.54 -2.00 -3.95
CA PHE A 172 -23.47 -2.61 -3.15
C PHE A 172 -23.42 -2.05 -1.73
N THR A 173 -23.55 -0.74 -1.58
CA THR A 173 -23.58 -0.09 -0.26
C THR A 173 -24.71 -0.66 0.60
N ARG A 174 -25.91 -0.73 0.05
CA ARG A 174 -27.10 -1.23 0.76
C ARG A 174 -26.93 -2.68 1.18
N GLU A 175 -26.58 -3.57 0.26
CA GLU A 175 -26.44 -5.00 0.53
C GLU A 175 -25.40 -5.28 1.62
N LEU A 176 -24.26 -4.54 1.59
CA LEU A 176 -23.23 -4.70 2.60
C LEU A 176 -23.61 -4.07 3.94
N TRP A 177 -24.34 -2.98 3.97
CA TRP A 177 -24.84 -2.38 5.22
C TRP A 177 -25.92 -3.23 5.89
N GLU A 178 -26.80 -3.86 5.11
CA GLU A 178 -27.82 -4.77 5.61
C GLU A 178 -27.26 -6.07 6.18
N MET A 179 -26.01 -6.45 5.76
CA MET A 179 -25.36 -7.67 6.22
C MET A 179 -24.92 -7.61 7.68
N ALA A 180 -24.43 -6.45 8.16
CA ALA A 180 -23.98 -6.27 9.54
C ALA A 180 -24.08 -4.80 9.97
N THR A 181 -24.53 -4.57 11.19
CA THR A 181 -24.70 -3.22 11.78
C THR A 181 -23.40 -2.44 11.90
N GLU A 182 -22.25 -3.13 11.94
CA GLU A 182 -20.93 -2.53 11.95
C GLU A 182 -20.55 -1.88 10.61
N CYS A 183 -21.07 -2.38 9.49
CA CYS A 183 -20.72 -1.87 8.17
C CYS A 183 -20.96 -0.37 8.01
N PRO A 184 -22.15 0.20 8.29
CA PRO A 184 -22.37 1.64 8.21
C PRO A 184 -21.55 2.45 9.23
N VAL A 185 -21.04 1.82 10.29
CA VAL A 185 -20.14 2.48 11.26
C VAL A 185 -18.72 2.55 10.71
N VAL A 186 -18.24 1.48 10.06
CA VAL A 186 -16.87 1.39 9.53
C VAL A 186 -16.72 2.17 8.23
N PHE A 187 -17.71 2.09 7.33
CA PHE A 187 -17.69 2.82 6.05
C PHE A 187 -19.02 3.57 5.81
N PRO A 188 -19.25 4.66 6.57
CA PRO A 188 -20.51 5.44 6.50
C PRO A 188 -20.71 6.14 5.15
N ALA A 189 -19.65 6.35 4.38
CA ALA A 189 -19.75 6.93 3.04
C ALA A 189 -20.25 5.93 1.97
N GLY A 190 -20.36 4.64 2.34
CA GLY A 190 -20.72 3.58 1.40
C GLY A 190 -19.53 3.05 0.62
N ILE A 191 -19.86 2.37 -0.49
CA ILE A 191 -18.89 1.71 -1.38
C ILE A 191 -19.10 2.23 -2.79
N GLY A 192 -18.01 2.66 -3.44
CA GLY A 192 -18.02 3.02 -4.85
C GLY A 192 -17.78 1.79 -5.73
N VAL A 193 -18.38 1.80 -6.91
CA VAL A 193 -18.23 0.75 -7.94
C VAL A 193 -17.60 1.36 -9.19
N VAL A 194 -16.35 1.00 -9.46
CA VAL A 194 -15.67 1.38 -10.69
C VAL A 194 -16.09 0.43 -11.81
N PRO A 195 -16.47 0.92 -13.02
CA PRO A 195 -16.76 0.06 -14.14
C PRO A 195 -15.54 -0.75 -14.57
N TRP A 196 -15.74 -1.82 -15.36
CA TRP A 196 -14.65 -2.64 -15.86
C TRP A 196 -13.61 -1.80 -16.60
N MET A 197 -12.36 -1.92 -16.19
CA MET A 197 -11.19 -1.21 -16.75
C MET A 197 -9.97 -2.12 -16.76
N VAL A 198 -9.00 -1.82 -17.62
CA VAL A 198 -7.73 -2.52 -17.64
C VAL A 198 -6.93 -2.17 -16.37
N PRO A 199 -6.50 -3.16 -15.56
CA PRO A 199 -5.75 -2.90 -14.34
C PRO A 199 -4.36 -2.31 -14.64
N GLY A 200 -3.85 -1.49 -13.71
CA GLY A 200 -2.51 -0.88 -13.78
C GLY A 200 -2.41 0.32 -14.73
N GLY A 201 -3.49 0.71 -15.40
CA GLY A 201 -3.54 1.88 -16.27
C GLY A 201 -3.87 3.17 -15.54
N ARG A 202 -3.72 4.30 -16.25
CA ARG A 202 -4.06 5.63 -15.71
C ARG A 202 -5.57 5.79 -15.50
N GLU A 203 -6.38 5.23 -16.39
CA GLU A 203 -7.84 5.35 -16.32
C GLU A 203 -8.40 4.80 -15.01
N ILE A 204 -7.99 3.57 -14.63
CA ILE A 204 -8.43 2.98 -13.36
C ILE A 204 -7.85 3.72 -12.14
N ALA A 205 -6.65 4.27 -12.25
CA ALA A 205 -6.04 5.08 -11.18
C ALA A 205 -6.87 6.35 -10.92
N VAL A 206 -7.26 7.06 -11.99
CA VAL A 206 -8.14 8.23 -11.90
C VAL A 206 -9.50 7.83 -11.34
N ALA A 207 -10.18 6.84 -11.92
CA ALA A 207 -11.52 6.43 -11.53
C ALA A 207 -11.59 6.01 -10.04
N THR A 208 -10.59 5.29 -9.53
CA THR A 208 -10.55 4.89 -8.12
C THR A 208 -10.19 6.02 -7.16
N SER A 209 -9.48 7.05 -7.63
CA SER A 209 -9.13 8.20 -6.80
C SER A 209 -10.22 9.27 -6.72
N GLU A 210 -11.17 9.27 -7.66
CA GLU A 210 -12.31 10.19 -7.71
C GLU A 210 -13.53 9.69 -6.90
N LEU A 211 -13.52 8.41 -6.47
CA LEU A 211 -14.50 7.82 -5.55
C LEU A 211 -14.21 8.24 -4.09
#